data_e171145e4fb7a0bffddc706e7dfeacf3
#
_entry.id   e171145e4fb7a0bffddc706e7dfeacf3
#
_cell.length_a   1.000
_cell.length_b   1.000
_cell.length_c   1.000
_cell.angle_alpha   90.00
_cell.angle_beta   90.00
_cell.angle_gamma   90.00
#
_symmetry.space_group_name_H-M   'P 1'
#
loop_
_entity.id
_entity.type
_entity.pdbx_description
1 polymer ?
#
loop_
_entity_poly.entity_id
_entity_poly.type
_entity_poly.pdbx_seq_one_letter_code
_entity_poly.pdbx_strand_id
1 'polypeptide(L)'
;MKDIVENDEIVLDTSGTECPIPVLKARKLAKELKNGDIIKVITTDPLAKADFEHYCLQSGFDFLESYYEGKKIIIKYKFKN
;
A
#
# COMPACT_ATOMS: atom_id res chain seq x y z
N MET A 1 -8.48 11.80 -6.84
CA MET A 1 -8.25 11.14 -8.11
C MET A 1 -7.75 9.72 -7.90
N LYS A 2 -8.21 8.81 -8.71
CA LYS A 2 -7.78 7.44 -8.58
C LYS A 2 -6.43 7.22 -9.22
N ASP A 3 -5.63 6.37 -8.61
CA ASP A 3 -4.41 5.92 -9.22
C ASP A 3 -4.72 4.86 -10.28
N ILE A 4 -3.68 4.38 -10.93
CA ILE A 4 -3.82 3.41 -12.00
C ILE A 4 -4.35 2.09 -11.43
N VAL A 5 -5.32 1.50 -12.15
CA VAL A 5 -5.84 0.18 -11.79
C VAL A 5 -5.21 -0.84 -12.74
N GLU A 6 -4.61 -1.87 -12.15
CA GLU A 6 -3.91 -2.90 -12.90
C GLU A 6 -4.34 -4.26 -12.35
N ASN A 7 -4.97 -5.10 -13.20
CA ASN A 7 -5.46 -6.42 -12.79
C ASN A 7 -6.34 -6.34 -11.54
N ASP A 8 -7.22 -5.34 -11.51
CA ASP A 8 -8.10 -5.07 -10.37
C ASP A 8 -7.36 -4.63 -9.12
N GLU A 9 -6.08 -4.28 -9.26
CA GLU A 9 -5.29 -3.74 -8.16
C GLU A 9 -5.13 -2.24 -8.36
N ILE A 10 -5.24 -1.52 -7.25
CA ILE A 10 -5.04 -0.07 -7.26
C ILE A 10 -3.58 0.18 -6.94
N VAL A 11 -2.87 0.83 -7.86
CA VAL A 11 -1.44 1.08 -7.68
C VAL A 11 -1.23 2.41 -6.97
N LEU A 12 -0.47 2.36 -5.88
CA LEU A 12 -0.08 3.56 -5.14
C LEU A 12 1.44 3.66 -5.18
N ASP A 13 1.94 4.54 -6.02
CA ASP A 13 3.38 4.71 -6.19
C ASP A 13 3.89 5.75 -5.20
N THR A 14 4.66 5.29 -4.23
CA THR A 14 5.26 6.16 -3.21
C THR A 14 6.78 6.15 -3.33
N SER A 15 7.31 5.80 -4.51
CA SER A 15 8.74 5.76 -4.75
C SER A 15 9.36 7.13 -4.45
N GLY A 16 10.55 7.10 -3.84
CA GLY A 16 11.26 8.33 -3.52
C GLY A 16 10.81 9.02 -2.25
N THR A 17 9.83 8.45 -1.54
CA THR A 17 9.41 9.00 -0.26
C THR A 17 9.84 8.06 0.87
N GLU A 18 9.94 8.62 2.07
CA GLU A 18 10.39 7.89 3.24
C GLU A 18 9.26 7.76 4.27
N CYS A 19 9.41 6.79 5.16
CA CYS A 19 8.52 6.63 6.29
C CYS A 19 8.39 7.96 7.04
N PRO A 20 7.18 8.38 7.41
CA PRO A 20 5.91 7.66 7.30
C PRO A 20 5.07 8.02 6.06
N ILE A 21 5.67 8.65 5.05
CA ILE A 21 4.92 9.18 3.91
C ILE A 21 4.13 8.10 3.16
N PRO A 22 4.70 6.90 2.87
CA PRO A 22 3.92 5.88 2.17
C PRO A 22 2.61 5.52 2.88
N VAL A 23 2.65 5.34 4.20
CA VAL A 23 1.44 5.02 4.96
C VAL A 23 0.47 6.19 4.97
N LEU A 24 0.98 7.41 5.05
CA LEU A 24 0.10 8.59 5.03
C LEU A 24 -0.63 8.70 3.70
N LYS A 25 0.06 8.40 2.60
CA LYS A 25 -0.59 8.39 1.29
C LYS A 25 -1.63 7.30 1.20
N ALA A 26 -1.36 6.13 1.79
CA ALA A 26 -2.31 5.03 1.80
C ALA A 26 -3.56 5.40 2.61
N ARG A 27 -3.38 6.08 3.74
CA ARG A 27 -4.51 6.53 4.55
C ARG A 27 -5.39 7.50 3.78
N LYS A 28 -4.76 8.37 3.02
CA LYS A 28 -5.49 9.34 2.21
C LYS A 28 -6.27 8.63 1.11
N LEU A 29 -5.65 7.64 0.46
CA LEU A 29 -6.28 6.86 -0.58
C LEU A 29 -7.47 6.06 -0.03
N ALA A 30 -7.39 5.64 1.22
CA ALA A 30 -8.43 4.81 1.83
C ALA A 30 -9.82 5.43 1.75
N LYS A 31 -9.90 6.73 1.64
CA LYS A 31 -11.19 7.43 1.53
C LYS A 31 -11.89 7.13 0.22
N GLU A 32 -11.18 6.62 -0.76
CA GLU A 32 -11.71 6.32 -2.08
C GLU A 32 -11.85 4.83 -2.33
N LEU A 33 -11.50 4.00 -1.35
CA LEU A 33 -11.48 2.56 -1.53
C LEU A 33 -12.79 1.92 -1.13
N LYS A 34 -13.04 0.75 -1.69
CA LYS A 34 -14.21 -0.07 -1.39
C LYS A 34 -13.76 -1.36 -0.75
N ASN A 35 -14.65 -1.96 0.02
CA ASN A 35 -14.37 -3.24 0.65
C ASN A 35 -13.94 -4.28 -0.39
N GLY A 36 -12.78 -4.88 -0.16
CA GLY A 36 -12.25 -5.88 -1.07
C GLY A 36 -11.26 -5.37 -2.09
N ASP A 37 -11.06 -4.04 -2.15
CA ASP A 37 -10.05 -3.50 -3.07
C ASP A 37 -8.66 -3.94 -2.65
N ILE A 38 -7.84 -4.29 -3.64
CA ILE A 38 -6.45 -4.68 -3.41
C ILE A 38 -5.56 -3.53 -3.83
N ILE A 39 -4.65 -3.14 -2.94
CA ILE A 39 -3.75 -2.04 -3.19
C ILE A 39 -2.34 -2.57 -3.37
N LYS A 40 -1.69 -2.13 -4.44
CA LYS A 40 -0.30 -2.46 -4.72
C LYS A 40 0.52 -1.21 -4.45
N VAL A 41 1.24 -1.21 -3.34
CA VAL A 41 2.08 -0.07 -2.96
C VAL A 41 3.48 -0.29 -3.50
N ILE A 42 4.02 0.73 -4.14
CA ILE A 42 5.39 0.72 -4.63
C ILE A 42 6.17 1.70 -3.76
N THR A 43 7.24 1.23 -3.13
CA THR A 43 8.02 2.07 -2.23
C THR A 43 9.50 1.77 -2.40
N THR A 44 10.34 2.75 -2.03
CA THR A 44 11.79 2.56 -2.02
C THR A 44 12.34 2.59 -0.60
N ASP A 45 11.47 2.77 0.40
CA ASP A 45 11.89 2.84 1.80
C ASP A 45 11.87 1.44 2.42
N PRO A 46 13.03 0.94 2.90
CA PRO A 46 13.07 -0.40 3.50
C PRO A 46 12.23 -0.52 4.77
N LEU A 47 11.86 0.57 5.40
CA LEU A 47 11.04 0.53 6.62
C LEU A 47 9.55 0.47 6.32
N ALA A 48 9.16 0.70 5.07
CA ALA A 48 7.74 0.77 4.72
C ALA A 48 7.01 -0.55 4.93
N LYS A 49 7.70 -1.67 4.74
CA LYS A 49 7.05 -2.98 4.94
C LYS A 49 6.51 -3.12 6.36
N ALA A 50 7.33 -2.82 7.35
CA ALA A 50 6.91 -2.92 8.74
C ALA A 50 5.79 -1.93 9.04
N ASP A 51 5.87 -0.73 8.49
CA ASP A 51 4.84 0.28 8.67
C ASP A 51 3.50 -0.18 8.09
N PHE A 52 3.52 -0.82 6.94
CA PHE A 52 2.28 -1.30 6.34
C PHE A 52 1.73 -2.53 7.05
N GLU A 53 2.60 -3.38 7.57
CA GLU A 53 2.13 -4.51 8.39
C GLU A 53 1.39 -3.99 9.60
N HIS A 54 1.94 -2.98 10.26
CA HIS A 54 1.32 -2.37 11.42
C HIS A 54 0.01 -1.67 11.06
N TYR A 55 0.03 -0.92 9.97
CA TYR A 55 -1.14 -0.21 9.48
C TYR A 55 -2.29 -1.17 9.18
N CYS A 56 -1.99 -2.27 8.51
CA CYS A 56 -3.01 -3.26 8.18
C CYS A 56 -3.56 -3.92 9.44
N LEU A 57 -2.68 -4.23 10.39
CA LEU A 57 -3.10 -4.84 11.64
C LEU A 57 -4.06 -3.93 12.41
N GLN A 58 -3.72 -2.65 12.52
CA GLN A 58 -4.54 -1.71 13.27
C GLN A 58 -5.85 -1.38 12.58
N SER A 59 -5.85 -1.41 11.25
CA SER A 59 -7.02 -1.05 10.47
C SER A 59 -7.93 -2.22 10.15
N GLY A 60 -7.48 -3.44 10.41
CA GLY A 60 -8.25 -4.63 10.08
C GLY A 60 -8.16 -5.03 8.62
N PHE A 61 -7.16 -4.53 7.90
CA PHE A 61 -6.93 -4.89 6.50
C PHE A 61 -6.10 -6.18 6.43
N ASP A 62 -6.19 -6.88 5.30
CA ASP A 62 -5.41 -8.09 5.09
C ASP A 62 -4.10 -7.75 4.39
N PHE A 63 -2.98 -8.00 5.07
CA PHE A 63 -1.67 -7.88 4.45
C PHE A 63 -1.46 -9.13 3.61
N LEU A 64 -1.31 -8.97 2.30
CA LEU A 64 -1.25 -10.12 1.39
C LEU A 64 0.17 -10.59 1.12
N GLU A 65 1.04 -9.70 0.68
CA GLU A 65 2.40 -10.08 0.38
C GLU A 65 3.30 -8.87 0.22
N SER A 66 4.59 -9.11 0.26
CA SER A 66 5.57 -8.09 -0.08
C SER A 66 6.76 -8.79 -0.74
N TYR A 67 7.40 -8.10 -1.68
CA TYR A 67 8.56 -8.64 -2.36
C TYR A 67 9.39 -7.51 -2.94
N TYR A 68 10.63 -7.82 -3.29
CA TYR A 68 11.51 -6.86 -3.93
C TYR A 68 11.38 -6.97 -5.44
N GLU A 69 11.46 -5.81 -6.10
CA GLU A 69 11.47 -5.75 -7.56
C GLU A 69 12.55 -4.73 -7.91
N GLY A 70 13.76 -5.22 -8.13
CA GLY A 70 14.91 -4.34 -8.27
C GLY A 70 15.17 -3.62 -6.96
N LYS A 71 15.22 -2.32 -7.00
CA LYS A 71 15.43 -1.49 -5.82
C LYS A 71 14.12 -1.08 -5.16
N LYS A 72 13.01 -1.51 -5.72
CA LYS A 72 11.70 -1.16 -5.19
C LYS A 72 11.15 -2.30 -4.35
N ILE A 73 10.29 -1.96 -3.43
CA ILE A 73 9.59 -2.92 -2.59
C ILE A 73 8.11 -2.81 -2.95
N ILE A 74 7.52 -3.95 -3.25
CA ILE A 74 6.10 -4.02 -3.59
C ILE A 74 5.37 -4.59 -2.40
N ILE A 75 4.33 -3.89 -1.96
CA ILE A 75 3.52 -4.32 -0.83
C ILE A 75 2.07 -4.39 -1.30
N LYS A 76 1.43 -5.52 -1.07
CA LYS A 76 0.03 -5.69 -1.44
C LYS A 76 -0.80 -5.95 -0.21
N TYR A 77 -1.91 -5.26 -0.11
CA TYR A 77 -2.86 -5.50 0.98
C TYR A 77 -4.28 -5.30 0.47
N LYS A 78 -5.23 -5.87 1.20
CA LYS A 78 -6.63 -5.83 0.83
C LYS A 78 -7.37 -4.93 1.80
N PHE A 79 -8.05 -3.94 1.25
CA PHE A 79 -8.84 -2.99 2.04
C PHE A 79 -10.13 -3.66 2.51
N LYS A 80 -10.44 -3.47 3.77
CA LYS A 80 -11.70 -3.93 4.35
C LYS A 80 -12.38 -2.79 5.04
N ASN A 81 -13.67 -2.73 4.82
CA ASN A 81 -14.47 -1.65 5.40
C ASN A 81 -15.36 -2.21 6.51
#